data_0e24bea62f7a58c78ca8ab93b20de52f
#
_entry.id   0e24bea62f7a58c78ca8ab93b20de52f
#
_cell.length_a   1.000
_cell.length_b   1.000
_cell.length_c   1.000
_cell.angle_alpha   90.00
_cell.angle_beta   90.00
_cell.angle_gamma   90.00
#
_symmetry.space_group_name_H-M   'P 1'
#
loop_
_entity.id
_entity.type
_entity.pdbx_description
1 polymer ?
#
loop_
_entity_poly.entity_id
_entity_poly.type
_entity_poly.pdbx_seq_one_letter_code
_entity_poly.pdbx_strand_id
1 'polypeptide(L)'
;MSNFKDISSFSEWAGDDKDQFALAVVKGLIMDTVRNADSGHTGGPMSSADFAYILFAEYLNFDPKNSEWFKRDRFVLSAGHESALLYVLLTLIGWLNIDDLRSFRQLHSKTPGHPEVELNGVEATTGPLGQGVGMGIGMAVAESKLRSMFAHHIENADDLIGHFNFILA
;
A
#
# COMPACT_ATOMS: atom_id res chain seq x y z
N MET A 1 -9.71 -32.43 -5.85
CA MET A 1 -10.88 -31.54 -5.77
C MET A 1 -10.51 -30.48 -4.75
N SER A 2 -10.38 -29.23 -5.16
CA SER A 2 -10.12 -28.12 -4.23
C SER A 2 -11.36 -27.98 -3.34
N ASN A 3 -11.19 -28.21 -2.03
CA ASN A 3 -12.22 -27.93 -1.06
C ASN A 3 -12.33 -26.39 -0.95
N PHE A 4 -13.16 -25.80 -1.78
CA PHE A 4 -13.52 -24.39 -1.58
C PHE A 4 -14.27 -24.29 -0.25
N LYS A 5 -13.71 -23.54 0.70
CA LYS A 5 -14.41 -23.23 1.94
C LYS A 5 -15.57 -22.28 1.65
N ASP A 6 -16.66 -22.45 2.37
CA ASP A 6 -17.81 -21.56 2.26
C ASP A 6 -17.46 -20.20 2.88
N ILE A 7 -17.52 -19.14 2.09
CA ILE A 7 -17.21 -17.78 2.53
C ILE A 7 -18.15 -17.28 3.65
N SER A 8 -19.34 -17.85 3.78
CA SER A 8 -20.25 -17.52 4.88
C SER A 8 -19.66 -17.87 6.25
N SER A 9 -18.71 -18.83 6.31
CA SER A 9 -17.99 -19.24 7.51
C SER A 9 -16.61 -18.59 7.65
N PHE A 10 -16.32 -17.53 6.90
CA PHE A 10 -14.98 -16.89 6.87
C PHE A 10 -14.43 -16.51 8.25
N SER A 11 -15.30 -16.06 9.16
CA SER A 11 -14.91 -15.72 10.53
C SER A 11 -14.28 -16.91 11.29
N GLU A 12 -14.66 -18.13 10.96
CA GLU A 12 -14.26 -19.38 11.59
C GLU A 12 -13.00 -20.00 10.96
N TRP A 13 -12.51 -19.46 9.86
CA TRP A 13 -11.35 -20.00 9.16
C TRP A 13 -10.09 -19.81 9.99
N ALA A 14 -9.12 -20.72 9.84
CA ALA A 14 -7.77 -20.55 10.38
C ALA A 14 -7.08 -19.32 9.74
N GLY A 15 -6.08 -18.75 10.42
CA GLY A 15 -5.34 -17.60 9.96
C GLY A 15 -4.77 -17.79 8.55
N ASP A 16 -4.02 -18.87 8.35
CA ASP A 16 -3.41 -19.20 7.04
C ASP A 16 -4.43 -19.30 5.90
N ASP A 17 -5.63 -19.82 6.16
CA ASP A 17 -6.69 -19.90 5.16
C ASP A 17 -7.26 -18.51 4.82
N LYS A 18 -7.38 -17.63 5.83
CA LYS A 18 -7.80 -16.25 5.65
C LYS A 18 -6.80 -15.49 4.81
N ASP A 19 -5.51 -15.65 5.10
CA ASP A 19 -4.42 -14.99 4.38
C ASP A 19 -4.34 -15.46 2.93
N GLN A 20 -4.44 -16.78 2.70
CA GLN A 20 -4.49 -17.32 1.34
C GLN A 20 -5.68 -16.78 0.55
N PHE A 21 -6.84 -16.68 1.19
CA PHE A 21 -8.03 -16.12 0.54
C PHE A 21 -7.85 -14.63 0.24
N ALA A 22 -7.40 -13.84 1.22
CA ALA A 22 -7.16 -12.41 1.05
C ALA A 22 -6.13 -12.15 -0.06
N LEU A 23 -5.05 -12.92 -0.08
CA LEU A 23 -4.04 -12.83 -1.14
C LEU A 23 -4.60 -13.20 -2.52
N ALA A 24 -5.46 -14.22 -2.60
CA ALA A 24 -6.14 -14.56 -3.84
C ALA A 24 -7.06 -13.42 -4.31
N VAL A 25 -7.74 -12.73 -3.39
CA VAL A 25 -8.54 -11.54 -3.69
C VAL A 25 -7.64 -10.40 -4.19
N VAL A 26 -6.52 -10.12 -3.53
CA VAL A 26 -5.54 -9.10 -3.97
C VAL A 26 -5.11 -9.39 -5.41
N LYS A 27 -4.66 -10.60 -5.69
CA LYS A 27 -4.20 -11.00 -7.04
C LYS A 27 -5.32 -10.96 -8.07
N GLY A 28 -6.54 -11.38 -7.71
CA GLY A 28 -7.73 -11.28 -8.56
C GLY A 28 -8.06 -9.84 -8.92
N LEU A 29 -8.09 -8.95 -7.94
CA LEU A 29 -8.36 -7.53 -8.16
C LEU A 29 -7.28 -6.84 -9.01
N ILE A 30 -6.01 -7.21 -8.85
CA ILE A 30 -4.92 -6.72 -9.72
C ILE A 30 -5.19 -7.09 -11.18
N MET A 31 -5.50 -8.37 -11.44
CA MET A 31 -5.79 -8.85 -12.78
C MET A 31 -6.99 -8.14 -13.39
N ASP A 32 -8.09 -8.05 -12.63
CA ASP A 32 -9.33 -7.43 -13.09
C ASP A 32 -9.14 -5.94 -13.37
N THR A 33 -8.42 -5.23 -12.50
CA THR A 33 -8.12 -3.80 -12.64
C THR A 33 -7.36 -3.51 -13.93
N VAL A 34 -6.27 -4.25 -14.16
CA VAL A 34 -5.44 -4.05 -15.37
C VAL A 34 -6.18 -4.49 -16.63
N ARG A 35 -6.92 -5.61 -16.57
CA ARG A 35 -7.72 -6.10 -17.70
C ARG A 35 -8.85 -5.13 -18.06
N ASN A 36 -9.54 -4.58 -17.08
CA ASN A 36 -10.64 -3.64 -17.32
C ASN A 36 -10.13 -2.35 -17.99
N ALA A 37 -8.93 -1.90 -17.66
CA ALA A 37 -8.30 -0.74 -18.27
C ALA A 37 -7.70 -1.03 -19.66
N ASP A 38 -7.60 -2.31 -20.08
CA ASP A 38 -6.87 -2.77 -21.27
C ASP A 38 -5.46 -2.17 -21.36
N SER A 39 -4.87 -1.83 -20.21
CA SER A 39 -3.59 -1.15 -20.08
C SER A 39 -3.03 -1.31 -18.68
N GLY A 40 -1.73 -1.51 -18.56
CA GLY A 40 -1.05 -1.60 -17.26
C GLY A 40 -0.09 -2.77 -17.19
N HIS A 41 0.45 -2.97 -15.99
CA HIS A 41 1.42 -4.02 -15.69
C HIS A 41 0.79 -5.03 -14.72
N THR A 42 0.92 -6.31 -15.00
CA THR A 42 0.44 -7.40 -14.14
C THR A 42 1.57 -8.17 -13.48
N GLY A 43 2.70 -8.34 -14.15
CA GLY A 43 3.82 -9.18 -13.71
C GLY A 43 4.40 -8.74 -12.37
N GLY A 44 4.87 -7.50 -12.27
CA GLY A 44 5.38 -6.92 -11.03
C GLY A 44 4.34 -6.95 -9.90
N PRO A 45 3.14 -6.35 -10.09
CA PRO A 45 2.09 -6.39 -9.09
C PRO A 45 1.76 -7.77 -8.55
N MET A 46 1.72 -8.79 -9.43
CA MET A 46 1.42 -10.17 -9.03
C MET A 46 2.57 -10.82 -8.25
N SER A 47 3.82 -10.55 -8.62
CA SER A 47 4.99 -11.10 -7.94
C SER A 47 5.25 -10.45 -6.59
N SER A 48 4.95 -9.17 -6.45
CA SER A 48 5.12 -8.39 -5.22
C SER A 48 3.94 -8.53 -4.26
N ALA A 49 2.80 -9.09 -4.70
CA ALA A 49 1.55 -9.13 -3.93
C ALA A 49 1.69 -9.83 -2.58
N ASP A 50 2.38 -10.97 -2.53
CA ASP A 50 2.56 -11.76 -1.31
C ASP A 50 3.31 -10.94 -0.24
N PHE A 51 4.43 -10.34 -0.64
CA PHE A 51 5.23 -9.49 0.25
C PHE A 51 4.42 -8.27 0.73
N ALA A 52 3.80 -7.55 -0.21
CA ALA A 52 3.07 -6.33 0.10
C ALA A 52 1.84 -6.61 0.98
N TYR A 53 1.14 -7.72 0.74
CA TYR A 53 0.03 -8.15 1.60
C TYR A 53 0.49 -8.36 3.05
N ILE A 54 1.54 -9.16 3.26
CA ILE A 54 2.08 -9.43 4.60
C ILE A 54 2.54 -8.13 5.27
N LEU A 55 3.22 -7.25 4.52
CA LEU A 55 3.66 -5.95 5.04
C LEU A 55 2.47 -5.12 5.55
N PHE A 56 1.39 -5.00 4.78
CA PHE A 56 0.21 -4.23 5.16
C PHE A 56 -0.62 -4.90 6.26
N ALA A 57 -0.68 -6.24 6.29
CA ALA A 57 -1.50 -6.97 7.24
C ALA A 57 -0.85 -7.08 8.63
N GLU A 58 0.49 -7.18 8.71
CA GLU A 58 1.18 -7.57 9.94
C GLU A 58 2.23 -6.57 10.43
N TYR A 59 2.85 -5.80 9.55
CA TYR A 59 4.03 -5.00 9.90
C TYR A 59 3.81 -3.50 9.83
N LEU A 60 3.03 -3.03 8.86
CA LEU A 60 2.83 -1.60 8.64
C LEU A 60 1.93 -1.03 9.73
N ASN A 61 2.45 -0.06 10.47
CA ASN A 61 1.69 0.60 11.52
C ASN A 61 0.93 1.80 10.95
N PHE A 62 -0.38 1.67 10.82
CA PHE A 62 -1.27 2.72 10.29
C PHE A 62 -2.66 2.64 10.93
N ASP A 63 -3.44 3.71 10.83
CA ASP A 63 -4.85 3.73 11.23
C ASP A 63 -5.73 3.84 9.98
N PRO A 64 -6.54 2.82 9.63
CA PRO A 64 -7.44 2.89 8.47
C PRO A 64 -8.42 4.09 8.52
N LYS A 65 -8.73 4.59 9.72
CA LYS A 65 -9.65 5.72 9.93
C LYS A 65 -8.97 7.08 9.90
N ASN A 66 -7.63 7.11 9.94
CA ASN A 66 -6.84 8.34 9.98
C ASN A 66 -5.59 8.22 9.09
N SER A 67 -5.78 8.43 7.79
CA SER A 67 -4.68 8.41 6.82
C SER A 67 -3.64 9.52 7.06
N GLU A 68 -4.00 10.57 7.81
CA GLU A 68 -3.14 11.69 8.15
C GLU A 68 -2.38 11.50 9.48
N TRP A 69 -2.52 10.35 10.13
CA TRP A 69 -1.81 10.12 11.38
C TRP A 69 -0.30 10.27 11.19
N PHE A 70 0.28 11.22 11.91
CA PHE A 70 1.66 11.64 11.68
C PHE A 70 2.68 10.52 11.92
N LYS A 71 2.45 9.67 12.93
CA LYS A 71 3.35 8.57 13.30
C LYS A 71 3.12 7.30 12.47
N ARG A 72 2.17 7.27 11.55
CA ARG A 72 1.98 6.08 10.72
C ARG A 72 3.22 5.80 9.87
N ASP A 73 3.50 4.53 9.64
CA ASP A 73 4.55 4.12 8.72
C ASP A 73 4.27 4.58 7.28
N ARG A 74 5.31 4.73 6.50
CA ARG A 74 5.26 5.18 5.12
C ARG A 74 5.60 4.01 4.19
N PHE A 75 4.75 3.80 3.19
CA PHE A 75 5.02 2.83 2.14
C PHE A 75 5.25 3.55 0.82
N VAL A 76 6.46 3.44 0.28
CA VAL A 76 6.86 4.03 -1.00
C VAL A 76 6.93 2.95 -2.06
N LEU A 77 6.06 3.02 -3.05
CA LEU A 77 6.14 2.17 -4.23
C LEU A 77 7.11 2.80 -5.23
N SER A 78 8.39 2.43 -5.16
CA SER A 78 9.42 2.92 -6.08
C SER A 78 9.26 2.34 -7.48
N ALA A 79 8.82 1.07 -7.58
CA ALA A 79 8.39 0.45 -8.82
C ALA A 79 7.00 0.98 -9.24
N GLY A 80 6.91 2.27 -9.60
CA GLY A 80 5.64 2.96 -9.82
C GLY A 80 4.71 2.32 -10.85
N HIS A 81 5.25 1.54 -11.79
CA HIS A 81 4.48 0.74 -12.73
C HIS A 81 3.66 -0.38 -12.07
N GLU A 82 3.95 -0.72 -10.82
CA GLU A 82 3.17 -1.68 -10.00
C GLU A 82 1.95 -1.02 -9.31
N SER A 83 1.54 0.16 -9.76
CA SER A 83 0.46 0.97 -9.17
C SER A 83 -0.84 0.20 -8.89
N ALA A 84 -1.22 -0.77 -9.73
CA ALA A 84 -2.39 -1.60 -9.51
C ALA A 84 -2.34 -2.35 -8.16
N LEU A 85 -1.16 -2.84 -7.75
CA LEU A 85 -0.97 -3.46 -6.43
C LEU A 85 -1.27 -2.47 -5.31
N LEU A 86 -0.65 -1.28 -5.35
CA LEU A 86 -0.86 -0.26 -4.32
C LEU A 86 -2.33 0.13 -4.21
N TYR A 87 -3.00 0.40 -5.34
CA TYR A 87 -4.40 0.80 -5.32
C TYR A 87 -5.33 -0.30 -4.79
N VAL A 88 -5.05 -1.56 -5.08
CA VAL A 88 -5.78 -2.70 -4.50
C VAL A 88 -5.60 -2.73 -2.98
N LEU A 89 -4.38 -2.58 -2.47
CA LEU A 89 -4.13 -2.53 -1.04
C LEU A 89 -4.84 -1.34 -0.37
N LEU A 90 -4.76 -0.14 -0.97
CA LEU A 90 -5.46 1.05 -0.47
C LEU A 90 -6.99 0.88 -0.49
N THR A 91 -7.52 0.12 -1.44
CA THR A 91 -8.95 -0.22 -1.47
C THR A 91 -9.33 -1.16 -0.33
N LEU A 92 -8.52 -2.18 -0.04
CA LEU A 92 -8.79 -3.14 1.02
C LEU A 92 -8.71 -2.52 2.42
N ILE A 93 -7.86 -1.53 2.64
CA ILE A 93 -7.80 -0.80 3.90
C ILE A 93 -8.82 0.35 4.00
N GLY A 94 -9.60 0.61 2.93
CA GLY A 94 -10.69 1.58 2.93
C GLY A 94 -10.31 3.03 2.57
N TRP A 95 -9.09 3.26 2.07
CA TRP A 95 -8.67 4.60 1.59
C TRP A 95 -9.07 4.89 0.14
N LEU A 96 -9.36 3.85 -0.61
CA LEU A 96 -10.02 3.88 -1.92
C LEU A 96 -11.28 3.01 -1.88
N ASN A 97 -12.09 3.09 -2.91
CA ASN A 97 -13.24 2.22 -3.11
C ASN A 97 -13.10 1.41 -4.41
N ILE A 98 -13.97 0.42 -4.58
CA ILE A 98 -13.90 -0.49 -5.73
C ILE A 98 -14.15 0.22 -7.06
N ASP A 99 -14.90 1.32 -7.08
CA ASP A 99 -15.17 2.07 -8.31
C ASP A 99 -13.94 2.90 -8.72
N ASP A 100 -13.07 3.29 -7.76
CA ASP A 100 -11.78 3.88 -8.07
C ASP A 100 -10.87 2.87 -8.82
N LEU A 101 -10.91 1.57 -8.46
CA LEU A 101 -10.19 0.53 -9.22
C LEU A 101 -10.77 0.32 -10.63
N ARG A 102 -12.10 0.37 -10.77
CA ARG A 102 -12.76 0.26 -12.07
C ARG A 102 -12.38 1.38 -13.03
N SER A 103 -12.01 2.53 -12.50
CA SER A 103 -11.56 3.68 -13.29
C SER A 103 -10.04 3.78 -13.46
N PHE A 104 -9.30 2.71 -13.17
CA PHE A 104 -7.85 2.65 -13.32
C PHE A 104 -7.39 3.13 -14.69
N ARG A 105 -6.42 4.05 -14.72
CA ARG A 105 -5.87 4.67 -15.95
C ARG A 105 -6.87 5.46 -16.80
N GLN A 106 -8.08 5.72 -16.28
CA GLN A 106 -9.02 6.59 -16.98
C GLN A 106 -8.69 8.07 -16.70
N LEU A 107 -9.02 8.92 -17.65
CA LEU A 107 -8.82 10.37 -17.50
C LEU A 107 -9.58 10.89 -16.27
N HIS A 108 -8.94 11.66 -15.43
CA HIS A 108 -9.45 12.21 -14.17
C HIS A 108 -9.79 11.17 -13.08
N SER A 109 -9.34 9.92 -13.24
CA SER A 109 -9.48 8.94 -12.14
C SER A 109 -8.46 9.21 -11.03
N LYS A 110 -8.77 8.70 -9.82
CA LYS A 110 -7.85 8.71 -8.69
C LYS A 110 -6.74 7.66 -8.79
N THR A 111 -6.82 6.79 -9.78
CA THR A 111 -5.93 5.64 -9.96
C THR A 111 -5.18 5.73 -11.30
N PRO A 112 -4.29 6.72 -11.48
CA PRO A 112 -3.49 6.86 -12.68
C PRO A 112 -2.52 5.68 -12.85
N GLY A 113 -1.85 5.60 -14.00
CA GLY A 113 -0.95 4.50 -14.33
C GLY A 113 0.29 4.38 -13.44
N HIS A 114 0.67 5.46 -12.76
CA HIS A 114 1.72 5.54 -11.75
C HIS A 114 1.18 6.30 -10.54
N PRO A 115 1.62 5.97 -9.32
CA PRO A 115 1.10 6.64 -8.13
C PRO A 115 1.43 8.13 -8.10
N GLU A 116 0.47 8.94 -7.68
CA GLU A 116 0.61 10.39 -7.51
C GLU A 116 0.31 10.78 -6.06
N VAL A 117 1.13 11.65 -5.49
CA VAL A 117 1.12 12.02 -4.06
C VAL A 117 -0.17 12.73 -3.62
N GLU A 118 -0.98 13.18 -4.55
CA GLU A 118 -2.30 13.78 -4.29
C GLU A 118 -3.32 12.77 -3.76
N LEU A 119 -3.04 11.48 -3.92
CA LEU A 119 -3.88 10.41 -3.40
C LEU A 119 -3.44 10.02 -1.98
N ASN A 120 -4.36 10.01 -1.03
CA ASN A 120 -4.11 9.55 0.34
C ASN A 120 -3.51 8.14 0.35
N GLY A 121 -2.41 7.96 1.09
CA GLY A 121 -1.68 6.70 1.16
C GLY A 121 -0.62 6.52 0.08
N VAL A 122 -0.48 7.47 -0.84
CA VAL A 122 0.65 7.55 -1.77
C VAL A 122 1.68 8.54 -1.23
N GLU A 123 2.83 8.04 -0.82
CA GLU A 123 3.87 8.84 -0.18
C GLU A 123 4.75 9.59 -1.18
N ALA A 124 4.83 9.11 -2.40
CA ALA A 124 5.68 9.68 -3.44
C ALA A 124 5.10 9.44 -4.83
N THR A 125 5.10 10.47 -5.67
CA THR A 125 4.85 10.32 -7.10
C THR A 125 6.02 9.57 -7.71
N THR A 126 5.76 8.41 -8.28
CA THR A 126 6.79 7.54 -8.86
C THR A 126 6.46 7.16 -10.31
N GLY A 127 7.40 6.58 -11.00
CA GLY A 127 7.34 6.22 -12.42
C GLY A 127 8.76 6.10 -12.96
N PRO A 128 9.61 7.15 -12.84
CA PRO A 128 11.05 7.00 -13.09
C PRO A 128 11.64 6.02 -12.09
N LEU A 129 12.18 4.89 -12.59
CA LEU A 129 12.69 3.81 -11.73
C LEU A 129 13.85 4.29 -10.83
N GLY A 130 13.80 3.87 -9.57
CA GLY A 130 14.78 4.24 -8.54
C GLY A 130 14.49 5.55 -7.81
N GLN A 131 13.64 6.43 -8.35
CA GLN A 131 13.32 7.71 -7.72
C GLN A 131 12.66 7.54 -6.35
N GLY A 132 11.77 6.58 -6.20
CA GLY A 132 11.11 6.28 -4.93
C GLY A 132 12.08 5.84 -3.84
N VAL A 133 13.17 5.15 -4.20
CA VAL A 133 14.24 4.80 -3.25
C VAL A 133 14.88 6.07 -2.67
N GLY A 134 15.24 7.02 -3.51
CA GLY A 134 15.80 8.30 -3.08
C GLY A 134 14.82 9.10 -2.19
N MET A 135 13.53 9.12 -2.56
CA MET A 135 12.49 9.79 -1.77
C MET A 135 12.32 9.13 -0.40
N GLY A 136 12.25 7.79 -0.33
CA GLY A 136 12.12 7.06 0.93
C GLY A 136 13.32 7.24 1.86
N ILE A 137 14.54 7.29 1.32
CA ILE A 137 15.73 7.63 2.08
C ILE A 137 15.62 9.07 2.63
N GLY A 138 15.17 10.01 1.80
CA GLY A 138 14.94 11.39 2.23
C GLY A 138 13.92 11.50 3.37
N MET A 139 12.83 10.72 3.31
CA MET A 139 11.83 10.64 4.39
C MET A 139 12.43 10.08 5.68
N ALA A 140 13.25 9.02 5.60
CA ALA A 140 13.92 8.44 6.77
C ALA A 140 14.90 9.42 7.42
N VAL A 141 15.66 10.18 6.62
CA VAL A 141 16.55 11.24 7.11
C VAL A 141 15.75 12.36 7.79
N ALA A 142 14.62 12.76 7.20
CA ALA A 142 13.75 13.79 7.76
C ALA A 142 13.14 13.33 9.10
N GLU A 143 12.64 12.08 9.18
CA GLU A 143 12.14 11.47 10.42
C GLU A 143 13.21 11.51 11.51
N SER A 144 14.40 10.98 11.23
CA SER A 144 15.50 10.92 12.19
C SER A 144 15.90 12.31 12.70
N LYS A 145 15.94 13.31 11.80
CA LYS A 145 16.23 14.69 12.16
C LYS A 145 15.13 15.28 13.05
N LEU A 146 13.87 15.13 12.67
CA LEU A 146 12.74 15.63 13.47
C LEU A 146 12.72 14.99 14.85
N ARG A 147 12.87 13.66 14.94
CA ARG A 147 12.96 12.96 16.22
C ARG A 147 14.09 13.50 17.11
N SER A 148 15.27 13.71 16.56
CA SER A 148 16.40 14.29 17.29
C SER A 148 16.11 15.72 17.75
N MET A 149 15.48 16.55 16.93
CA MET A 149 15.11 17.93 17.29
C MET A 149 14.10 17.99 18.43
N PHE A 150 13.10 17.11 18.41
CA PHE A 150 12.04 17.08 19.42
C PHE A 150 12.41 16.31 20.69
N ALA A 151 13.40 15.42 20.66
CA ALA A 151 13.84 14.63 21.80
C ALA A 151 14.21 15.48 23.03
N HIS A 152 14.61 16.73 22.84
CA HIS A 152 14.95 17.67 23.93
C HIS A 152 13.77 18.52 24.41
N HIS A 153 12.64 18.47 23.72
CA HIS A 153 11.48 19.32 24.00
C HIS A 153 10.24 18.56 24.42
N ILE A 154 10.19 17.25 24.14
CA ILE A 154 9.03 16.38 24.41
C ILE A 154 9.54 15.15 25.17
N GLU A 155 8.93 14.87 26.33
CA GLU A 155 9.35 13.78 27.23
C GLU A 155 9.35 12.40 26.54
N ASN A 156 8.47 12.21 25.54
CA ASN A 156 8.36 10.98 24.74
C ASN A 156 8.29 11.32 23.24
N ALA A 157 9.38 11.86 22.69
CA ALA A 157 9.44 12.21 21.26
C ALA A 157 9.14 11.01 20.35
N ASP A 158 9.49 9.81 20.77
CA ASP A 158 9.19 8.57 20.06
C ASP A 158 7.70 8.24 19.99
N ASP A 159 6.86 8.82 20.87
CA ASP A 159 5.40 8.68 20.78
C ASP A 159 4.78 9.54 19.68
N LEU A 160 5.45 10.60 19.30
CA LEU A 160 5.02 11.52 18.24
C LEU A 160 5.68 11.19 16.90
N ILE A 161 6.97 10.87 16.91
CA ILE A 161 7.83 10.65 15.75
C ILE A 161 8.52 9.31 15.96
N GLY A 162 8.63 8.48 14.95
CA GLY A 162 9.26 7.15 15.08
C GLY A 162 8.60 6.14 14.14
N HIS A 163 8.23 6.60 12.93
CA HIS A 163 7.69 5.75 11.88
C HIS A 163 8.80 5.14 11.03
N PHE A 164 8.53 4.00 10.47
CA PHE A 164 9.38 3.37 9.46
C PHE A 164 8.98 3.82 8.04
N ASN A 165 9.96 3.75 7.14
CA ASN A 165 9.76 3.99 5.73
C ASN A 165 10.08 2.69 4.97
N PHE A 166 9.04 2.04 4.43
CA PHE A 166 9.15 0.82 3.64
C PHE A 166 9.17 1.18 2.16
N ILE A 167 10.09 0.61 1.41
CA ILE A 167 10.26 0.91 -0.02
C ILE A 167 10.20 -0.40 -0.80
N LEU A 168 9.28 -0.50 -1.74
CA LEU A 168 9.22 -1.57 -2.74
C LEU A 168 9.83 -1.06 -4.04
N ALA A 169 10.95 -1.68 -4.48
CA ALA A 169 11.75 -1.28 -5.64
C ALA A 169 12.01 -2.43 -6.61
#